data_45f68a619bc61ee6c6edb834c5ae1c75
#
_entry.id   45f68a619bc61ee6c6edb834c5ae1c75
#
_cell.length_a   1.000
_cell.length_b   1.000
_cell.length_c   1.000
_cell.angle_alpha   90.00
_cell.angle_beta   90.00
_cell.angle_gamma   90.00
#
_symmetry.space_group_name_H-M   'P 1'
#
loop_
_entity.id
_entity.type
_entity.pdbx_description
1 polymer ?
#
loop_
_entity_poly.entity_id
_entity_poly.type
_entity_poly.pdbx_seq_one_letter_code
_entity_poly.pdbx_strand_id
1 'polypeptide(L)'
;KLNYEGAGTVEYIYNNGKFFFLEMNIRIQVEHPVSEIIAGIDIIKEQIKIASTGETALKQSDINFRGHVIECRINAEDPSKNFQPSPGTIDV
;
A
#
# COMPACT_ATOMS: atom_id res chain seq x y z
N LYS A 1 -6.92 -13.07 18.39
CA LYS A 1 -7.52 -11.86 17.77
C LYS A 1 -6.61 -10.70 18.04
N LEU A 2 -6.12 -10.04 16.99
CA LEU A 2 -5.41 -8.79 17.09
C LEU A 2 -6.45 -7.66 17.08
N ASN A 3 -6.38 -6.77 18.06
CA ASN A 3 -7.16 -5.53 18.06
C ASN A 3 -6.34 -4.44 17.36
N TYR A 4 -5.98 -4.70 16.08
CA TYR A 4 -5.23 -3.75 15.29
C TYR A 4 -6.19 -2.79 14.58
N GLU A 5 -5.91 -1.51 14.68
CA GLU A 5 -6.63 -0.43 14.00
C GLU A 5 -5.67 0.33 13.09
N GLY A 6 -6.02 0.45 11.82
CA GLY A 6 -5.22 1.13 10.82
C GLY A 6 -5.04 0.33 9.54
N ALA A 7 -4.24 0.85 8.62
CA ALA A 7 -3.92 0.15 7.37
C ALA A 7 -2.93 -0.98 7.61
N GLY A 8 -3.15 -2.09 6.93
CA GLY A 8 -2.25 -3.23 6.92
C GLY A 8 -2.39 -4.03 5.65
N THR A 9 -1.33 -4.75 5.31
CA THR A 9 -1.31 -5.65 4.16
C THR A 9 -1.10 -7.06 4.64
N VAL A 10 -1.99 -7.97 4.24
CA VAL A 10 -1.82 -9.40 4.50
C VAL A 10 -1.32 -10.07 3.22
N GLU A 11 -0.18 -10.71 3.32
CA GLU A 11 0.46 -11.40 2.20
C GLU A 11 0.15 -12.89 2.21
N TYR A 12 -0.11 -13.44 1.04
CA TYR A 12 -0.42 -14.84 0.83
C TYR A 12 0.39 -15.43 -0.32
N ILE A 13 0.80 -16.67 -0.16
CA ILE A 13 1.22 -17.49 -1.27
C ILE A 13 -0.03 -18.12 -1.89
N TYR A 14 -0.21 -17.94 -3.20
CA TYR A 14 -1.29 -18.57 -3.95
C TYR A 14 -0.78 -19.79 -4.70
N ASN A 15 -1.41 -20.94 -4.49
CA ASN A 15 -1.11 -22.15 -5.23
C ASN A 15 -2.38 -23.00 -5.43
N ASN A 16 -2.67 -23.34 -6.68
CA ASN A 16 -3.77 -24.23 -7.06
C ASN A 16 -5.13 -23.88 -6.39
N GLY A 17 -5.54 -22.61 -6.44
CA GLY A 17 -6.81 -22.14 -5.89
C GLY A 17 -6.82 -21.95 -4.37
N LYS A 18 -5.68 -22.15 -3.69
CA LYS A 18 -5.56 -21.99 -2.24
C LYS A 18 -4.64 -20.83 -1.89
N PHE A 19 -5.00 -20.12 -0.83
CA PHE A 19 -4.20 -19.06 -0.24
C PHE A 19 -3.56 -19.56 1.06
N PHE A 20 -2.24 -19.37 1.17
CA PHE A 20 -1.47 -19.71 2.35
C PHE A 20 -0.93 -18.42 2.94
N PHE A 21 -1.28 -18.14 4.19
CA PHE A 21 -0.80 -16.95 4.89
C PHE A 21 0.73 -16.95 4.94
N LEU A 22 1.33 -15.81 4.59
CA LEU A 22 2.77 -15.58 4.67
C LEU A 22 3.10 -14.65 5.82
N GLU A 23 2.65 -13.40 5.73
CA GLU A 23 2.89 -12.39 6.77
C GLU A 23 1.82 -11.29 6.76
N MET A 24 1.87 -10.45 7.78
CA MET A 24 1.08 -9.22 7.85
C MET A 24 1.98 -8.03 8.17
N ASN A 25 1.95 -7.03 7.31
CA ASN A 25 2.59 -5.75 7.51
C ASN A 25 1.60 -4.77 8.13
N ILE A 26 1.76 -4.45 9.42
CA ILE A 26 0.86 -3.57 10.19
C ILE A 26 1.22 -2.09 10.01
N ARG A 27 1.37 -1.64 8.80
CA ARG A 27 1.71 -0.28 8.41
C ARG A 27 1.26 -0.01 6.98
N ILE A 28 1.25 1.27 6.61
CA ILE A 28 1.15 1.64 5.20
C ILE A 28 2.41 1.15 4.45
N GLN A 29 2.24 0.72 3.22
CA GLN A 29 3.33 0.32 2.34
C GLN A 29 3.56 1.35 1.24
N VAL A 30 4.73 1.34 0.61
CA VAL A 30 5.07 2.27 -0.47
C VAL A 30 4.09 2.14 -1.62
N GLU A 31 3.69 0.92 -1.96
CA GLU A 31 2.79 0.57 -3.05
C GLU A 31 1.29 0.81 -2.77
N HIS A 32 0.92 1.46 -1.65
CA HIS A 32 -0.48 1.79 -1.35
C HIS A 32 -1.21 2.56 -2.47
N PRO A 33 -0.55 3.43 -3.29
CA PRO A 33 -1.23 4.14 -4.37
C PRO A 33 -1.90 3.22 -5.39
N VAL A 34 -1.36 2.02 -5.62
CA VAL A 34 -1.98 1.02 -6.50
C VAL A 34 -3.35 0.64 -5.96
N SER A 35 -3.44 0.33 -4.66
CA SER A 35 -4.70 -0.03 -4.00
C SER A 35 -5.68 1.14 -3.95
N GLU A 36 -5.19 2.35 -3.67
CA GLU A 36 -6.01 3.55 -3.61
C GLU A 36 -6.66 3.86 -4.95
N ILE A 37 -5.88 3.87 -6.02
CA ILE A 37 -6.37 4.23 -7.36
C ILE A 37 -7.35 3.19 -7.88
N ILE A 38 -7.03 1.88 -7.74
CA ILE A 38 -7.90 0.82 -8.25
C ILE A 38 -9.21 0.70 -7.48
N ALA A 39 -9.20 1.03 -6.18
CA ALA A 39 -10.36 0.98 -5.30
C ALA A 39 -11.11 2.32 -5.20
N GLY A 40 -10.51 3.42 -5.62
CA GLY A 40 -11.08 4.77 -5.51
C GLY A 40 -11.19 5.26 -4.07
N ILE A 41 -10.26 4.89 -3.20
CA ILE A 41 -10.20 5.28 -1.79
C ILE A 41 -8.88 5.93 -1.45
N ASP A 42 -8.83 6.70 -0.37
CA ASP A 42 -7.62 7.31 0.19
C ASP A 42 -7.31 6.63 1.53
N ILE A 43 -6.39 5.67 1.51
CA ILE A 43 -6.05 4.86 2.69
C ILE A 43 -5.43 5.72 3.78
N ILE A 44 -4.58 6.68 3.42
CA ILE A 44 -3.92 7.57 4.38
C ILE A 44 -4.95 8.43 5.10
N LYS A 45 -5.90 9.00 4.36
CA LYS A 45 -6.98 9.80 4.93
C LYS A 45 -7.86 8.97 5.85
N GLU A 46 -8.19 7.73 5.47
CA GLU A 46 -8.96 6.84 6.34
C GLU A 46 -8.19 6.44 7.61
N GLN A 47 -6.87 6.22 7.54
CA GLN A 47 -6.06 6.02 8.74
C GLN A 47 -6.13 7.21 9.70
N ILE A 48 -6.04 8.43 9.18
CA ILE A 48 -6.13 9.65 9.99
C ILE A 48 -7.51 9.75 10.64
N LYS A 49 -8.59 9.44 9.91
CA LYS A 49 -9.94 9.40 10.47
C LYS A 49 -10.07 8.37 11.59
N ILE A 50 -9.64 7.13 11.33
CA ILE A 50 -9.69 6.06 12.33
C ILE A 50 -8.91 6.48 13.60
N ALA A 51 -7.72 7.05 13.44
CA ALA A 51 -6.91 7.50 14.56
C ALA A 51 -7.57 8.65 15.35
N SER A 52 -8.38 9.47 14.72
CA SER A 52 -9.05 10.63 15.35
C SER A 52 -10.42 10.31 15.94
N THR A 53 -11.15 9.36 15.33
CA THR A 53 -12.56 9.09 15.69
C THR A 53 -12.79 7.65 16.19
N GLY A 54 -11.84 6.75 15.97
CA GLY A 54 -12.01 5.30 16.20
C GLY A 54 -12.87 4.59 15.16
N GLU A 55 -13.31 5.30 14.10
CA GLU A 55 -14.29 4.76 13.17
C GLU A 55 -13.90 5.06 11.70
N THR A 56 -14.39 4.20 10.78
CA THR A 56 -14.42 4.47 9.35
C THR A 56 -15.83 4.29 8.81
N ALA A 57 -16.20 5.15 7.87
CA ALA A 57 -17.48 5.02 7.15
C ALA A 57 -17.42 4.00 6.01
N LEU A 58 -16.22 3.54 5.63
CA LEU A 58 -16.03 2.58 4.54
C LEU A 58 -16.57 1.20 4.91
N LYS A 59 -17.30 0.61 3.99
CA LYS A 59 -17.74 -0.80 4.04
C LYS A 59 -17.10 -1.56 2.91
N GLN A 60 -16.87 -2.84 3.11
CA GLN A 60 -16.34 -3.72 2.06
C GLN A 60 -17.18 -3.70 0.79
N SER A 61 -18.51 -3.53 0.93
CA SER A 61 -19.44 -3.41 -0.20
C SER A 61 -19.23 -2.17 -1.08
N ASP A 62 -18.57 -1.14 -0.55
CA ASP A 62 -18.35 0.13 -1.25
C ASP A 62 -17.12 0.05 -2.16
N ILE A 63 -16.28 -0.98 -1.96
CA ILE A 63 -15.03 -1.17 -2.69
C ILE A 63 -15.29 -1.89 -4.00
N ASN A 64 -15.02 -1.19 -5.10
CA ASN A 64 -15.14 -1.73 -6.45
C ASN A 64 -13.84 -1.48 -7.21
N PHE A 65 -13.16 -2.54 -7.59
CA PHE A 65 -11.94 -2.43 -8.38
C PHE A 65 -12.24 -2.07 -9.84
N ARG A 66 -11.53 -1.06 -10.36
CA ARG A 66 -11.72 -0.56 -11.73
C ARG A 66 -10.39 -0.31 -12.41
N GLY A 67 -10.26 -0.81 -13.64
CA GLY A 67 -9.10 -0.57 -14.49
C GLY A 67 -7.84 -1.32 -14.08
N HIS A 68 -6.70 -0.74 -14.40
CA HIS A 68 -5.38 -1.23 -14.06
C HIS A 68 -4.53 -0.09 -13.53
N VAL A 69 -3.63 -0.39 -12.60
CA VAL A 69 -2.72 0.58 -12.00
C VAL A 69 -1.32 0.00 -12.00
N ILE A 70 -0.35 0.81 -12.40
CA ILE A 70 1.07 0.47 -12.35
C ILE A 70 1.77 1.58 -11.58
N GLU A 71 2.50 1.21 -10.55
CA GLU A 71 3.37 2.11 -9.81
C GLU A 71 4.81 1.93 -10.26
N CYS A 72 5.48 3.03 -10.60
CA CYS A 72 6.90 3.04 -10.89
C CYS A 72 7.66 3.62 -9.70
N ARG A 73 8.51 2.83 -9.08
CA ARG A 73 9.42 3.30 -8.01
C ARG A 73 10.72 3.77 -8.64
N ILE A 74 10.98 5.08 -8.56
CA ILE A 74 12.18 5.71 -9.12
C ILE A 74 13.15 5.96 -7.99
N ASN A 75 14.33 5.35 -8.08
CA ASN A 75 15.41 5.51 -7.11
C ASN A 75 16.55 6.34 -7.71
N ALA A 76 17.04 7.33 -6.94
CA ALA A 76 18.24 8.06 -7.29
C ALA A 76 19.48 7.24 -6.87
N GLU A 77 20.06 6.50 -7.81
CA GLU A 77 21.20 5.62 -7.61
C GLU A 77 22.25 5.85 -8.68
N ASP A 78 23.53 5.70 -8.35
CA ASP A 78 24.65 5.83 -9.27
C ASP A 78 25.11 4.43 -9.75
N PRO A 79 24.82 4.04 -11.00
CA PRO A 79 25.23 2.73 -11.52
C PRO A 79 26.76 2.54 -11.56
N SER A 80 27.52 3.62 -11.71
CA SER A 80 29.00 3.58 -11.73
C SER A 80 29.61 3.26 -10.37
N LYS A 81 28.82 3.44 -9.31
CA LYS A 81 29.20 3.19 -7.92
C LYS A 81 28.40 2.03 -7.30
N ASN A 82 28.17 1.01 -8.09
CA ASN A 82 27.43 -0.19 -7.65
C ASN A 82 26.05 0.15 -7.06
N PHE A 83 25.31 1.06 -7.74
CA PHE A 83 23.96 1.47 -7.36
C PHE A 83 23.85 2.08 -5.95
N GLN A 84 24.90 2.75 -5.48
CA GLN A 84 24.84 3.48 -4.23
C GLN A 84 23.82 4.62 -4.33
N PRO A 85 23.10 4.94 -3.24
CA PRO A 85 22.19 6.08 -3.21
C PRO A 85 22.91 7.37 -3.62
N SER A 86 22.30 8.11 -4.55
CA SER A 86 22.82 9.37 -5.11
C SER A 86 21.75 10.45 -5.04
N PRO A 87 21.41 10.92 -3.83
CA PRO A 87 20.36 11.92 -3.64
C PRO A 87 20.75 13.24 -4.29
N GLY A 88 19.76 13.94 -4.82
CA GLY A 88 19.94 15.22 -5.51
C GLY A 88 18.62 15.91 -5.77
N THR A 89 18.68 17.06 -6.43
CA THR A 89 17.50 17.78 -6.90
C THR A 89 17.05 17.15 -8.21
N ILE A 90 15.74 16.95 -8.35
CA ILE A 90 15.14 16.57 -9.63
C ILE A 90 14.80 17.87 -10.35
N ASP A 91 15.49 18.16 -11.45
CA ASP A 91 15.20 19.28 -12.34
C ASP A 91 14.17 18.80 -13.38
N VAL A 92 13.08 19.57 -13.53
CA VAL A 92 11.99 19.29 -14.48
C VAL A 92 12.06 20.28 -15.61
#